data_514ef0db76c6aef2f3d1b12eeab5e7b5
#
_entry.id   514ef0db76c6aef2f3d1b12eeab5e7b5
#
_cell.length_a   1.000
_cell.length_b   1.000
_cell.length_c   1.000
_cell.angle_alpha   90.00
_cell.angle_beta   90.00
_cell.angle_gamma   90.00
#
_symmetry.space_group_name_H-M   'P 1'
#
loop_
_entity.id
_entity.type
_entity.pdbx_description
1 polymer ?
#
loop_
_entity_poly.entity_id
_entity_poly.type
_entity_poly.pdbx_seq_one_letter_code
_entity_poly.pdbx_strand_id
1 'polypeptide(L)'
;MEDSQIVRQLLERGTLVFDGATGTALHAQTEDGEPIEHLCLSAPQCVLKLHQAYLAAGCQAIKTNTFAAHVSMACENEEQQREMILAAWALARRAAQGYQAAVFADIGPAAIETENAAADYCAMADLFLEAGATCFLFETMPTDKGLAEAAAHIRKRCPQAFILVSFAAGADGFTRAGEQAEKLIVKMSVCKDVDAVGLNCICGAYHMRRLLSGIRVKEKWLSAMPNAGYPHVEEGRTYYDSDPVYYAQQVEACIQQGVRIVGGCCGTTPEHIRQIVRRAGHAAPLVSAPSEKKIQPEKPVCKSKIKQKLDEGKRVILVELDPPRSADLGGFMQGARALAQAGADAITIADCPIGRARMDSSILACKLSRELGIEALPHMTCRDRNVNATKALLLGLSMEQVHNVLVVTGDPIPTEERGSVKSVYQFNSRVLARFITGLRENGEIEPFFVCGALNINANRFDLELERAKEKTECGVEAFLTQPVLSERAAVNLEEARSVLKAKLIGGLLPVVSEKNARFLQSEVHGIAVDDTIVRAYEGLNRAQGEELAVRLCRDAAERIAPFVDGYYIMTPFQRTGLVCRVMEAIE
;
A
#
# COMPACT_ATOMS: atom_id res chain seq x y z
N MET A 1 -42.44 1.76 -2.80
CA MET A 1 -41.39 2.81 -2.94
C MET A 1 -40.10 2.09 -3.17
N GLU A 2 -39.26 2.54 -4.07
CA GLU A 2 -37.94 1.95 -4.30
C GLU A 2 -37.00 2.28 -3.13
N ASP A 3 -36.06 1.38 -2.83
CA ASP A 3 -35.15 1.54 -1.68
C ASP A 3 -34.34 2.83 -1.76
N SER A 4 -33.86 3.21 -2.95
CA SER A 4 -33.13 4.46 -3.18
C SER A 4 -33.94 5.71 -2.83
N GLN A 5 -35.25 5.70 -3.05
CA GLN A 5 -36.14 6.79 -2.67
C GLN A 5 -36.35 6.84 -1.14
N ILE A 6 -36.46 5.66 -0.49
CA ILE A 6 -36.54 5.54 0.97
C ILE A 6 -35.29 6.17 1.60
N VAL A 7 -34.09 5.79 1.10
CA VAL A 7 -32.80 6.31 1.58
C VAL A 7 -32.72 7.84 1.47
N ARG A 8 -33.07 8.39 0.30
CA ARG A 8 -33.02 9.86 0.10
C ARG A 8 -33.98 10.59 1.04
N GLN A 9 -35.23 10.10 1.20
CA GLN A 9 -36.19 10.69 2.13
C GLN A 9 -35.74 10.65 3.59
N LEU A 10 -35.10 9.54 4.02
CA LEU A 10 -34.55 9.41 5.37
C LEU A 10 -33.40 10.40 5.60
N LEU A 11 -32.49 10.53 4.63
CA LEU A 11 -31.35 11.46 4.70
C LEU A 11 -31.77 12.94 4.68
N GLU A 12 -32.85 13.28 3.96
CA GLU A 12 -33.43 14.63 4.00
C GLU A 12 -34.03 14.97 5.37
N ARG A 13 -34.57 13.97 6.07
CA ARG A 13 -35.17 14.14 7.39
C ARG A 13 -34.18 14.10 8.55
N GLY A 14 -33.06 13.40 8.36
CA GLY A 14 -32.10 13.21 9.44
C GLY A 14 -30.91 12.26 9.11
N THR A 15 -30.64 11.35 10.00
CA THR A 15 -29.55 10.38 9.90
C THR A 15 -30.10 9.02 9.51
N LEU A 16 -29.48 8.37 8.51
CA LEU A 16 -29.74 7.01 8.13
C LEU A 16 -28.92 6.07 9.02
N VAL A 17 -29.56 5.12 9.68
CA VAL A 17 -28.90 4.13 10.52
C VAL A 17 -28.88 2.76 9.82
N PHE A 18 -27.70 2.28 9.51
CA PHE A 18 -27.42 0.93 8.99
C PHE A 18 -27.47 -0.12 10.11
N ASP A 19 -27.47 -1.38 9.69
CA ASP A 19 -27.24 -2.54 10.52
C ASP A 19 -25.79 -2.59 11.07
N GLY A 20 -25.44 -3.69 11.70
CA GLY A 20 -24.13 -3.93 12.27
C GLY A 20 -23.38 -5.06 11.55
N ALA A 21 -22.55 -5.76 12.35
CA ALA A 21 -21.73 -6.85 11.86
C ALA A 21 -22.56 -8.03 11.34
N THR A 22 -22.26 -8.48 10.13
CA THR A 22 -22.75 -9.75 9.58
C THR A 22 -21.73 -10.87 9.82
N GLY A 23 -20.47 -10.67 9.39
CA GLY A 23 -19.41 -11.65 9.47
C GLY A 23 -19.17 -12.17 10.88
N THR A 24 -18.82 -11.29 11.81
CA THR A 24 -18.52 -11.70 13.20
C THR A 24 -19.74 -12.26 13.94
N ALA A 25 -20.95 -11.86 13.55
CA ALA A 25 -22.18 -12.40 14.15
C ALA A 25 -22.54 -13.81 13.66
N LEU A 26 -22.20 -14.14 12.42
CA LEU A 26 -22.50 -15.43 11.80
C LEU A 26 -21.34 -16.44 11.91
N HIS A 27 -20.11 -15.97 12.16
CA HIS A 27 -18.93 -16.86 12.19
C HIS A 27 -19.04 -18.05 13.13
N ALA A 28 -19.76 -17.91 14.24
CA ALA A 28 -20.02 -19.03 15.16
C ALA A 28 -20.97 -20.12 14.58
N GLN A 29 -21.54 -19.88 13.41
CA GLN A 29 -22.49 -20.77 12.73
C GLN A 29 -21.86 -21.50 11.53
N THR A 30 -20.59 -21.17 11.18
CA THR A 30 -19.84 -21.81 10.09
C THR A 30 -18.84 -22.81 10.63
N GLU A 31 -18.44 -23.79 9.82
CA GLU A 31 -17.25 -24.60 10.07
C GLU A 31 -15.97 -23.76 9.88
N ASP A 32 -14.88 -24.17 10.53
CA ASP A 32 -13.62 -23.42 10.45
C ASP A 32 -13.16 -23.26 9.00
N GLY A 33 -13.08 -21.99 8.54
CA GLY A 33 -12.63 -21.62 7.20
C GLY A 33 -13.71 -21.51 6.12
N GLU A 34 -14.96 -21.85 6.41
CA GLU A 34 -16.05 -21.68 5.44
C GLU A 34 -16.49 -20.21 5.34
N PRO A 35 -16.61 -19.63 4.11
CA PRO A 35 -17.14 -18.28 3.94
C PRO A 35 -18.57 -18.15 4.48
N ILE A 36 -18.82 -17.07 5.23
CA ILE A 36 -20.15 -16.85 5.83
C ILE A 36 -21.26 -16.61 4.80
N GLU A 37 -20.91 -16.23 3.59
CA GLU A 37 -21.81 -16.04 2.46
C GLU A 37 -22.55 -17.33 2.11
N HIS A 38 -21.89 -18.49 2.27
CA HIS A 38 -22.47 -19.81 2.05
C HIS A 38 -23.69 -20.07 2.93
N LEU A 39 -23.78 -19.44 4.11
CA LEU A 39 -24.95 -19.55 4.98
C LEU A 39 -26.26 -19.05 4.33
N CYS A 40 -26.17 -18.25 3.27
CA CYS A 40 -27.35 -17.86 2.49
C CYS A 40 -28.03 -19.05 1.82
N LEU A 41 -27.25 -20.11 1.52
CA LEU A 41 -27.73 -21.35 0.89
C LEU A 41 -27.87 -22.48 1.92
N SER A 42 -26.85 -22.71 2.75
CA SER A 42 -26.76 -23.85 3.68
C SER A 42 -27.58 -23.65 4.96
N ALA A 43 -27.67 -22.43 5.49
CA ALA A 43 -28.39 -22.10 6.73
C ALA A 43 -29.13 -20.74 6.65
N PRO A 44 -30.04 -20.54 5.67
CA PRO A 44 -30.66 -19.24 5.39
C PRO A 44 -31.42 -18.62 6.57
N GLN A 45 -31.91 -19.48 7.49
CA GLN A 45 -32.61 -18.99 8.68
C GLN A 45 -31.72 -18.23 9.66
N CYS A 46 -30.40 -18.52 9.70
CA CYS A 46 -29.46 -17.79 10.54
C CYS A 46 -29.28 -16.34 10.01
N VAL A 47 -29.07 -16.20 8.70
CA VAL A 47 -28.96 -14.90 8.04
C VAL A 47 -30.26 -14.10 8.19
N LEU A 48 -31.41 -14.72 7.93
CA LEU A 48 -32.72 -14.08 8.07
C LEU A 48 -32.96 -13.55 9.49
N LYS A 49 -32.67 -14.38 10.53
CA LYS A 49 -32.82 -13.98 11.93
C LYS A 49 -31.91 -12.79 12.29
N LEU A 50 -30.69 -12.77 11.77
CA LEU A 50 -29.75 -11.66 12.03
C LEU A 50 -30.27 -10.34 11.43
N HIS A 51 -30.71 -10.34 10.18
CA HIS A 51 -31.32 -9.17 9.56
C HIS A 51 -32.55 -8.69 10.33
N GLN A 52 -33.43 -9.62 10.75
CA GLN A 52 -34.61 -9.28 11.57
C GLN A 52 -34.22 -8.70 12.94
N ALA A 53 -33.16 -9.19 13.57
CA ALA A 53 -32.67 -8.66 14.85
C ALA A 53 -32.16 -7.21 14.72
N TYR A 54 -31.47 -6.87 13.64
CA TYR A 54 -31.07 -5.50 13.37
C TYR A 54 -32.24 -4.57 13.04
N LEU A 55 -33.19 -5.03 12.25
CA LEU A 55 -34.42 -4.28 11.96
C LEU A 55 -35.25 -4.03 13.23
N ALA A 56 -35.37 -5.04 14.10
CA ALA A 56 -36.01 -4.91 15.40
C ALA A 56 -35.23 -3.99 16.38
N ALA A 57 -33.94 -3.80 16.18
CA ALA A 57 -33.14 -2.79 16.88
C ALA A 57 -33.40 -1.38 16.36
N GLY A 58 -34.07 -1.22 15.22
CA GLY A 58 -34.50 0.06 14.65
C GLY A 58 -33.61 0.59 13.52
N CYS A 59 -32.72 -0.22 12.92
CA CYS A 59 -31.99 0.21 11.74
C CYS A 59 -32.95 0.45 10.56
N GLN A 60 -32.54 1.33 9.66
CA GLN A 60 -33.31 1.79 8.50
C GLN A 60 -32.68 1.32 7.18
N ALA A 61 -31.50 0.70 7.24
CA ALA A 61 -30.82 0.08 6.12
C ALA A 61 -30.15 -1.22 6.59
N ILE A 62 -30.23 -2.26 5.77
CA ILE A 62 -29.49 -3.51 5.98
C ILE A 62 -28.68 -3.85 4.73
N LYS A 63 -27.55 -4.52 4.93
CA LYS A 63 -26.65 -5.01 3.86
C LYS A 63 -26.96 -6.48 3.55
N THR A 64 -26.81 -6.88 2.29
CA THR A 64 -26.83 -8.32 1.95
C THR A 64 -25.59 -9.03 2.50
N ASN A 65 -25.67 -10.32 2.75
CA ASN A 65 -24.51 -11.13 3.19
C ASN A 65 -23.70 -11.60 1.96
N THR A 66 -23.02 -10.64 1.29
CA THR A 66 -22.34 -10.86 0.00
C THR A 66 -20.97 -10.18 -0.10
N PHE A 67 -20.38 -9.78 1.01
CA PHE A 67 -19.11 -9.08 1.06
C PHE A 67 -17.98 -9.77 0.26
N ALA A 68 -17.81 -11.08 0.44
CA ALA A 68 -16.80 -11.88 -0.25
C ALA A 68 -17.37 -12.71 -1.43
N ALA A 69 -18.57 -12.42 -1.92
CA ALA A 69 -19.23 -13.20 -2.97
C ALA A 69 -18.61 -12.99 -4.37
N HIS A 70 -17.30 -12.79 -4.44
CA HIS A 70 -16.51 -12.76 -5.67
C HIS A 70 -16.12 -14.16 -6.13
N VAL A 71 -16.03 -14.36 -7.45
CA VAL A 71 -15.42 -15.57 -8.01
C VAL A 71 -13.96 -15.62 -7.54
N SER A 72 -13.46 -16.79 -7.17
CA SER A 72 -12.14 -17.02 -6.53
C SER A 72 -11.98 -16.53 -5.07
N MET A 73 -13.05 -16.05 -4.43
CA MET A 73 -13.08 -15.79 -2.98
C MET A 73 -14.06 -16.74 -2.29
N ALA A 74 -15.34 -16.36 -2.18
CA ALA A 74 -16.39 -17.24 -1.63
C ALA A 74 -17.10 -18.07 -2.71
N CYS A 75 -16.86 -17.81 -3.99
CA CYS A 75 -17.48 -18.52 -5.10
C CYS A 75 -16.42 -19.15 -6.01
N GLU A 76 -16.68 -20.40 -6.46
CA GLU A 76 -15.80 -21.13 -7.36
C GLU A 76 -15.99 -20.73 -8.84
N ASN A 77 -17.20 -20.28 -9.19
CA ASN A 77 -17.58 -19.91 -10.54
C ASN A 77 -18.76 -18.91 -10.55
N GLU A 78 -19.07 -18.38 -11.73
CA GLU A 78 -20.13 -17.38 -11.92
C GLU A 78 -21.55 -17.91 -11.59
N GLU A 79 -21.82 -19.19 -11.78
CA GLU A 79 -23.12 -19.79 -11.47
C GLU A 79 -23.35 -19.81 -9.96
N GLN A 80 -22.39 -20.26 -9.19
CA GLN A 80 -22.43 -20.24 -7.73
C GLN A 80 -22.52 -18.81 -7.19
N GLN A 81 -21.77 -17.87 -7.79
CA GLN A 81 -21.86 -16.45 -7.44
C GLN A 81 -23.28 -15.91 -7.64
N ARG A 82 -23.89 -16.22 -8.78
CA ARG A 82 -25.25 -15.81 -9.09
C ARG A 82 -26.25 -16.39 -8.08
N GLU A 83 -26.17 -17.68 -7.80
CA GLU A 83 -27.07 -18.36 -6.85
C GLU A 83 -26.94 -17.72 -5.45
N MET A 84 -25.74 -17.51 -4.99
CA MET A 84 -25.44 -16.92 -3.68
C MET A 84 -25.98 -15.49 -3.57
N ILE A 85 -25.70 -14.63 -4.56
CA ILE A 85 -26.17 -13.23 -4.57
C ILE A 85 -27.70 -13.18 -4.57
N LEU A 86 -28.37 -13.97 -5.40
CA LEU A 86 -29.84 -14.00 -5.46
C LEU A 86 -30.46 -14.50 -4.16
N ALA A 87 -29.87 -15.53 -3.52
CA ALA A 87 -30.32 -16.02 -2.23
C ALA A 87 -30.14 -14.96 -1.12
N ALA A 88 -28.96 -14.34 -1.03
CA ALA A 88 -28.70 -13.28 -0.06
C ALA A 88 -29.63 -12.08 -0.23
N TRP A 89 -29.86 -11.64 -1.47
CA TRP A 89 -30.81 -10.58 -1.80
C TRP A 89 -32.23 -10.94 -1.36
N ALA A 90 -32.72 -12.14 -1.69
CA ALA A 90 -34.05 -12.59 -1.31
C ALA A 90 -34.24 -12.65 0.20
N LEU A 91 -33.22 -13.08 0.98
CA LEU A 91 -33.25 -13.11 2.44
C LEU A 91 -33.34 -11.71 3.05
N ALA A 92 -32.52 -10.78 2.57
CA ALA A 92 -32.54 -9.41 3.04
C ALA A 92 -33.88 -8.70 2.71
N ARG A 93 -34.39 -8.89 1.48
CA ARG A 93 -35.72 -8.39 1.07
C ARG A 93 -36.84 -8.96 1.92
N ARG A 94 -36.81 -10.27 2.21
CA ARG A 94 -37.76 -10.94 3.09
C ARG A 94 -37.69 -10.39 4.51
N ALA A 95 -36.51 -10.14 5.05
CA ALA A 95 -36.35 -9.56 6.38
C ALA A 95 -36.93 -8.14 6.44
N ALA A 96 -36.75 -7.34 5.40
CA ALA A 96 -37.21 -5.96 5.33
C ALA A 96 -38.73 -5.80 5.13
N GLN A 97 -39.45 -6.90 4.84
CA GLN A 97 -40.91 -6.86 4.68
C GLN A 97 -41.60 -6.34 5.95
N GLY A 98 -42.44 -5.32 5.79
CA GLY A 98 -43.14 -4.67 6.91
C GLY A 98 -42.34 -3.60 7.65
N TYR A 99 -41.08 -3.41 7.31
CA TYR A 99 -40.27 -2.31 7.81
C TYR A 99 -40.12 -1.20 6.75
N GLN A 100 -39.98 0.03 7.20
CA GLN A 100 -39.57 1.16 6.34
C GLN A 100 -38.05 1.20 6.29
N ALA A 101 -37.45 0.18 5.69
CA ALA A 101 -36.00 -0.02 5.61
C ALA A 101 -35.56 -0.35 4.19
N ALA A 102 -34.40 0.15 3.80
CA ALA A 102 -33.78 -0.12 2.51
C ALA A 102 -32.82 -1.32 2.58
N VAL A 103 -32.72 -2.07 1.47
CA VAL A 103 -31.74 -3.15 1.30
C VAL A 103 -30.62 -2.67 0.39
N PHE A 104 -29.38 -2.76 0.86
CA PHE A 104 -28.20 -2.45 0.08
C PHE A 104 -27.55 -3.71 -0.45
N ALA A 105 -27.28 -3.72 -1.75
CA ALA A 105 -26.41 -4.68 -2.41
C ALA A 105 -24.97 -4.43 -1.92
N ASP A 106 -24.45 -5.33 -1.11
CA ASP A 106 -23.13 -5.20 -0.50
C ASP A 106 -22.06 -5.85 -1.39
N ILE A 107 -21.05 -5.06 -1.77
CA ILE A 107 -19.93 -5.44 -2.63
C ILE A 107 -18.64 -5.14 -1.90
N GLY A 108 -17.93 -6.18 -1.46
CA GLY A 108 -16.60 -6.06 -0.88
C GLY A 108 -15.51 -5.87 -1.92
N PRO A 109 -14.24 -5.67 -1.50
CA PRO A 109 -13.13 -5.48 -2.42
C PRO A 109 -12.82 -6.74 -3.22
N ALA A 110 -12.60 -6.58 -4.53
CA ALA A 110 -11.99 -7.61 -5.36
C ALA A 110 -10.57 -7.95 -4.87
N ALA A 111 -10.00 -9.06 -5.30
CA ALA A 111 -8.63 -9.42 -4.94
C ALA A 111 -7.65 -8.28 -5.32
N ILE A 112 -6.71 -7.96 -4.42
CA ILE A 112 -5.80 -6.79 -4.57
C ILE A 112 -4.95 -6.85 -5.85
N GLU A 113 -4.68 -8.06 -6.34
CA GLU A 113 -3.88 -8.32 -7.54
C GLU A 113 -4.68 -8.34 -8.84
N THR A 114 -6.00 -8.14 -8.78
CA THR A 114 -6.85 -8.17 -9.97
C THR A 114 -6.56 -6.96 -10.86
N GLU A 115 -6.07 -7.21 -12.07
CA GLU A 115 -5.82 -6.15 -13.07
C GLU A 115 -7.12 -5.45 -13.52
N ASN A 116 -8.26 -6.09 -13.33
CA ASN A 116 -9.56 -5.61 -13.82
C ASN A 116 -10.66 -5.56 -12.74
N ALA A 117 -10.38 -4.93 -11.61
CA ALA A 117 -11.34 -4.76 -10.51
C ALA A 117 -12.68 -4.13 -10.97
N ALA A 118 -12.66 -3.25 -11.98
CA ALA A 118 -13.86 -2.63 -12.51
C ALA A 118 -14.82 -3.67 -13.13
N ALA A 119 -14.30 -4.66 -13.87
CA ALA A 119 -15.13 -5.71 -14.46
C ALA A 119 -15.79 -6.59 -13.40
N ASP A 120 -15.03 -6.95 -12.34
CA ASP A 120 -15.55 -7.76 -11.24
C ASP A 120 -16.69 -7.02 -10.51
N TYR A 121 -16.49 -5.73 -10.20
CA TYR A 121 -17.54 -4.92 -9.58
C TYR A 121 -18.77 -4.75 -10.47
N CYS A 122 -18.58 -4.53 -11.78
CA CYS A 122 -19.68 -4.44 -12.73
C CYS A 122 -20.47 -5.75 -12.83
N ALA A 123 -19.78 -6.90 -12.87
CA ALA A 123 -20.43 -8.21 -12.93
C ALA A 123 -21.31 -8.48 -11.69
N MET A 124 -20.78 -8.21 -10.48
CA MET A 124 -21.60 -8.32 -9.27
C MET A 124 -22.79 -7.34 -9.27
N ALA A 125 -22.54 -6.09 -9.66
CA ALA A 125 -23.61 -5.09 -9.75
C ALA A 125 -24.71 -5.48 -10.72
N ASP A 126 -24.38 -6.13 -11.84
CA ASP A 126 -25.36 -6.62 -12.82
C ASP A 126 -26.29 -7.67 -12.24
N LEU A 127 -25.77 -8.62 -11.44
CA LEU A 127 -26.60 -9.62 -10.76
C LEU A 127 -27.60 -8.98 -9.78
N PHE A 128 -27.16 -7.97 -9.04
CA PHE A 128 -28.04 -7.22 -8.14
C PHE A 128 -29.06 -6.36 -8.90
N LEU A 129 -28.67 -5.73 -10.01
CA LEU A 129 -29.58 -4.95 -10.86
C LEU A 129 -30.67 -5.84 -11.45
N GLU A 130 -30.33 -7.06 -11.90
CA GLU A 130 -31.30 -8.06 -12.35
C GLU A 130 -32.27 -8.49 -11.24
N ALA A 131 -31.79 -8.54 -9.98
CA ALA A 131 -32.60 -8.83 -8.82
C ALA A 131 -33.45 -7.63 -8.34
N GLY A 132 -33.32 -6.46 -9.00
CA GLY A 132 -34.09 -5.24 -8.69
C GLY A 132 -33.47 -4.36 -7.61
N ALA A 133 -32.18 -4.45 -7.34
CA ALA A 133 -31.49 -3.57 -6.41
C ALA A 133 -31.41 -2.14 -6.95
N THR A 134 -31.66 -1.17 -6.05
CA THR A 134 -31.53 0.28 -6.32
C THR A 134 -30.59 0.97 -5.34
N CYS A 135 -30.06 0.25 -4.33
CA CYS A 135 -29.07 0.73 -3.39
C CYS A 135 -27.84 -0.16 -3.42
N PHE A 136 -26.65 0.45 -3.52
CA PHE A 136 -25.37 -0.25 -3.62
C PHE A 136 -24.40 0.29 -2.59
N LEU A 137 -23.66 -0.60 -1.93
CA LEU A 137 -22.58 -0.30 -1.01
C LEU A 137 -21.31 -0.99 -1.48
N PHE A 138 -20.30 -0.20 -1.83
CA PHE A 138 -18.93 -0.67 -1.95
C PHE A 138 -18.26 -0.56 -0.58
N GLU A 139 -18.10 -1.71 0.11
CA GLU A 139 -17.71 -1.76 1.53
C GLU A 139 -16.22 -2.12 1.71
N THR A 140 -15.56 -1.46 2.68
CA THR A 140 -14.19 -1.81 3.11
C THR A 140 -13.13 -1.69 1.99
N MET A 141 -13.31 -0.73 1.09
CA MET A 141 -12.44 -0.56 -0.06
C MET A 141 -11.03 -0.11 0.34
N PRO A 142 -9.95 -0.76 -0.15
CA PRO A 142 -8.57 -0.36 0.13
C PRO A 142 -8.05 0.73 -0.82
N THR A 143 -8.67 0.88 -2.00
CA THR A 143 -8.32 1.84 -3.06
C THR A 143 -9.58 2.28 -3.78
N ASP A 144 -9.46 3.28 -4.67
CA ASP A 144 -10.57 3.71 -5.53
C ASP A 144 -10.56 3.07 -6.93
N LYS A 145 -9.66 2.12 -7.18
CA LYS A 145 -9.52 1.46 -8.49
C LYS A 145 -10.82 0.74 -8.89
N GLY A 146 -11.33 1.07 -10.08
CA GLY A 146 -12.54 0.48 -10.65
C GLY A 146 -13.86 0.97 -10.07
N LEU A 147 -13.85 1.77 -8.97
CA LEU A 147 -15.08 2.19 -8.30
C LEU A 147 -15.86 3.25 -9.10
N ALA A 148 -15.16 4.17 -9.75
CA ALA A 148 -15.80 5.19 -10.58
C ALA A 148 -16.47 4.57 -11.82
N GLU A 149 -15.82 3.61 -12.45
CA GLU A 149 -16.32 2.84 -13.59
C GLU A 149 -17.55 2.01 -13.19
N ALA A 150 -17.47 1.32 -12.05
CA ALA A 150 -18.60 0.54 -11.54
C ALA A 150 -19.79 1.44 -11.16
N ALA A 151 -19.55 2.58 -10.52
CA ALA A 151 -20.62 3.55 -10.21
C ALA A 151 -21.29 4.09 -11.47
N ALA A 152 -20.50 4.43 -12.50
CA ALA A 152 -21.03 4.89 -13.79
C ALA A 152 -21.83 3.79 -14.51
N HIS A 153 -21.37 2.52 -14.43
CA HIS A 153 -22.08 1.37 -14.98
C HIS A 153 -23.45 1.18 -14.30
N ILE A 154 -23.49 1.20 -12.96
CA ILE A 154 -24.74 1.11 -12.19
C ILE A 154 -25.67 2.27 -12.56
N ARG A 155 -25.15 3.51 -12.56
CA ARG A 155 -25.94 4.71 -12.87
C ARG A 155 -26.55 4.70 -14.26
N LYS A 156 -25.83 4.16 -15.25
CA LYS A 156 -26.34 3.99 -16.63
C LYS A 156 -27.52 3.03 -16.69
N ARG A 157 -27.51 1.95 -15.91
CA ARG A 157 -28.58 0.92 -15.90
C ARG A 157 -29.72 1.26 -14.95
N CYS A 158 -29.43 1.94 -13.85
CA CYS A 158 -30.40 2.37 -12.84
C CYS A 158 -30.14 3.84 -12.48
N PRO A 159 -30.70 4.81 -13.26
CA PRO A 159 -30.45 6.25 -13.05
C PRO A 159 -30.79 6.76 -11.65
N GLN A 160 -31.77 6.16 -10.97
CA GLN A 160 -32.19 6.51 -9.61
C GLN A 160 -31.40 5.78 -8.50
N ALA A 161 -30.44 4.94 -8.82
CA ALA A 161 -29.68 4.20 -7.82
C ALA A 161 -29.11 5.12 -6.72
N PHE A 162 -28.94 4.59 -5.52
CA PHE A 162 -28.15 5.22 -4.45
C PHE A 162 -26.86 4.43 -4.27
N ILE A 163 -25.73 5.09 -4.44
CA ILE A 163 -24.39 4.46 -4.43
C ILE A 163 -23.55 5.04 -3.32
N LEU A 164 -23.18 4.21 -2.34
CA LEU A 164 -22.30 4.53 -1.22
C LEU A 164 -20.95 3.82 -1.41
N VAL A 165 -19.86 4.58 -1.35
CA VAL A 165 -18.49 4.07 -1.37
C VAL A 165 -17.85 4.28 0.00
N SER A 166 -17.39 3.20 0.62
CA SER A 166 -16.81 3.20 1.96
C SER A 166 -15.42 2.57 1.97
N PHE A 167 -14.45 3.35 2.46
CA PHE A 167 -13.06 2.92 2.56
C PHE A 167 -12.75 2.38 3.95
N ALA A 168 -11.74 1.53 4.06
CA ALA A 168 -11.27 0.98 5.32
C ALA A 168 -9.87 1.46 5.65
N ALA A 169 -9.73 2.18 6.77
CA ALA A 169 -8.45 2.73 7.21
C ALA A 169 -8.16 2.44 8.67
N GLY A 170 -6.88 2.28 8.99
CA GLY A 170 -6.39 2.22 10.36
C GLY A 170 -6.55 3.54 11.11
N ALA A 171 -6.24 3.54 12.41
CA ALA A 171 -6.27 4.75 13.24
C ALA A 171 -5.29 5.83 12.77
N ASP A 172 -4.31 5.45 11.96
CA ASP A 172 -3.32 6.31 11.31
C ASP A 172 -3.83 6.98 10.02
N GLY A 173 -5.05 6.62 9.57
CA GLY A 173 -5.68 7.18 8.37
C GLY A 173 -5.27 6.52 7.05
N PHE A 174 -4.50 5.43 7.09
CA PHE A 174 -4.08 4.71 5.88
C PHE A 174 -4.88 3.43 5.69
N THR A 175 -5.20 3.13 4.43
CA THR A 175 -5.77 1.85 4.02
C THR A 175 -4.68 0.77 3.97
N ARG A 176 -5.08 -0.50 3.87
CA ARG A 176 -4.14 -1.62 3.68
C ARG A 176 -3.34 -1.53 2.36
N ALA A 177 -3.76 -0.72 1.41
CA ALA A 177 -3.02 -0.40 0.18
C ALA A 177 -2.05 0.79 0.35
N GLY A 178 -1.90 1.34 1.57
CA GLY A 178 -1.02 2.46 1.87
C GLY A 178 -1.54 3.81 1.33
N GLU A 179 -2.84 3.92 1.03
CA GLU A 179 -3.46 5.16 0.57
C GLU A 179 -4.10 5.93 1.72
N GLN A 180 -4.06 7.25 1.67
CA GLN A 180 -4.72 8.10 2.65
C GLN A 180 -6.24 8.10 2.43
N ALA A 181 -6.99 7.64 3.41
CA ALA A 181 -8.44 7.56 3.33
C ALA A 181 -9.11 8.92 3.07
N GLU A 182 -8.58 10.00 3.65
CA GLU A 182 -9.06 11.36 3.39
C GLU A 182 -8.99 11.70 1.90
N LYS A 183 -7.86 11.41 1.23
CA LYS A 183 -7.71 11.65 -0.20
C LYS A 183 -8.66 10.83 -1.04
N LEU A 184 -8.85 9.56 -0.68
CA LEU A 184 -9.79 8.67 -1.37
C LEU A 184 -11.24 9.17 -1.24
N ILE A 185 -11.66 9.57 -0.03
CA ILE A 185 -12.98 10.16 0.22
C ILE A 185 -13.18 11.43 -0.61
N VAL A 186 -12.21 12.35 -0.57
CA VAL A 186 -12.29 13.62 -1.35
C VAL A 186 -12.36 13.33 -2.84
N LYS A 187 -11.52 12.41 -3.36
CA LYS A 187 -11.52 12.01 -4.76
C LYS A 187 -12.86 11.42 -5.19
N MET A 188 -13.42 10.49 -4.41
CA MET A 188 -14.72 9.87 -4.74
C MET A 188 -15.90 10.82 -4.50
N SER A 189 -15.76 11.81 -3.64
CA SER A 189 -16.84 12.80 -3.40
C SER A 189 -17.11 13.70 -4.61
N VAL A 190 -16.17 13.86 -5.54
CA VAL A 190 -16.35 14.61 -6.79
C VAL A 190 -16.86 13.74 -7.94
N CYS A 191 -16.93 12.41 -7.75
CA CYS A 191 -17.51 11.49 -8.74
C CYS A 191 -19.02 11.73 -8.83
N LYS A 192 -19.52 12.11 -10.01
CA LYS A 192 -20.95 12.46 -10.22
C LYS A 192 -21.91 11.29 -9.95
N ASP A 193 -21.45 10.06 -10.16
CA ASP A 193 -22.25 8.85 -10.10
C ASP A 193 -22.36 8.24 -8.69
N VAL A 194 -21.56 8.73 -7.73
CA VAL A 194 -21.58 8.34 -6.32
C VAL A 194 -22.45 9.30 -5.52
N ASP A 195 -23.29 8.82 -4.60
CA ASP A 195 -24.19 9.63 -3.76
C ASP A 195 -23.61 9.88 -2.38
N ALA A 196 -22.88 8.92 -1.81
CA ALA A 196 -22.29 9.03 -0.47
C ALA A 196 -20.90 8.40 -0.42
N VAL A 197 -20.05 8.91 0.49
CA VAL A 197 -18.69 8.42 0.72
C VAL A 197 -18.41 8.33 2.21
N GLY A 198 -17.47 7.49 2.63
CA GLY A 198 -17.08 7.45 4.04
C GLY A 198 -16.12 6.37 4.42
N LEU A 199 -16.17 5.97 5.70
CA LEU A 199 -15.30 4.97 6.30
C LEU A 199 -16.10 3.85 6.97
N ASN A 200 -15.59 2.63 6.88
CA ASN A 200 -16.07 1.51 7.69
C ASN A 200 -14.92 0.59 8.09
N CYS A 201 -15.18 -0.24 9.10
CA CYS A 201 -14.28 -1.29 9.57
C CYS A 201 -12.90 -0.80 10.07
N ILE A 202 -12.01 -1.74 10.39
CA ILE A 202 -10.61 -1.63 10.84
C ILE A 202 -10.44 -0.89 12.17
N CYS A 203 -10.95 0.34 12.33
CA CYS A 203 -10.81 1.10 13.58
C CYS A 203 -12.12 1.25 14.34
N GLY A 204 -12.01 1.49 15.65
CA GLY A 204 -13.13 1.75 16.53
C GLY A 204 -13.71 3.15 16.36
N ALA A 205 -14.89 3.40 16.94
CA ALA A 205 -15.68 4.61 16.73
C ALA A 205 -14.94 5.92 17.12
N TYR A 206 -14.11 5.90 18.17
CA TYR A 206 -13.31 7.06 18.58
C TYR A 206 -12.31 7.47 17.49
N HIS A 207 -11.56 6.54 16.92
CA HIS A 207 -10.56 6.84 15.90
C HIS A 207 -11.21 7.22 14.58
N MET A 208 -12.28 6.54 14.16
CA MET A 208 -13.02 6.90 12.95
C MET A 208 -13.59 8.32 13.04
N ARG A 209 -14.14 8.74 14.20
CA ARG A 209 -14.57 10.11 14.46
C ARG A 209 -13.43 11.12 14.23
N ARG A 210 -12.22 10.82 14.72
CA ARG A 210 -11.03 11.67 14.53
C ARG A 210 -10.63 11.78 13.07
N LEU A 211 -10.63 10.67 12.34
CA LEU A 211 -10.32 10.66 10.92
C LEU A 211 -11.31 11.51 10.11
N LEU A 212 -12.61 11.43 10.43
CA LEU A 212 -13.64 12.16 9.72
C LEU A 212 -13.75 13.65 10.14
N SER A 213 -13.17 14.07 11.26
CA SER A 213 -13.32 15.42 11.82
C SER A 213 -12.89 16.56 10.90
N GLY A 214 -11.92 16.31 10.01
CA GLY A 214 -11.39 17.28 9.04
C GLY A 214 -12.03 17.21 7.66
N ILE A 215 -12.77 16.13 7.37
CA ILE A 215 -13.25 15.84 6.03
C ILE A 215 -14.53 16.64 5.75
N ARG A 216 -14.56 17.33 4.61
CA ARG A 216 -15.75 18.03 4.11
C ARG A 216 -16.04 17.57 2.69
N VAL A 217 -17.22 17.04 2.49
CA VAL A 217 -17.74 16.64 1.18
C VAL A 217 -18.83 17.61 0.76
N LYS A 218 -18.75 18.11 -0.48
CA LYS A 218 -19.78 19.01 -1.04
C LYS A 218 -20.82 18.15 -1.77
N GLU A 219 -22.10 18.44 -1.50
CA GLU A 219 -23.23 17.81 -2.22
C GLU A 219 -23.30 16.27 -2.11
N LYS A 220 -22.59 15.68 -1.16
CA LYS A 220 -22.60 14.25 -0.88
C LYS A 220 -22.84 14.00 0.61
N TRP A 221 -23.36 12.81 0.93
CA TRP A 221 -23.48 12.38 2.32
C TRP A 221 -22.19 11.70 2.79
N LEU A 222 -21.85 11.92 4.05
CA LEU A 222 -20.69 11.28 4.70
C LEU A 222 -21.16 10.11 5.56
N SER A 223 -20.47 8.97 5.49
CA SER A 223 -20.78 7.76 6.27
C SER A 223 -19.69 7.38 7.26
N ALA A 224 -20.11 6.76 8.39
CA ALA A 224 -19.25 6.19 9.42
C ALA A 224 -19.83 4.89 9.98
N MET A 225 -19.18 3.75 9.74
CA MET A 225 -19.60 2.45 10.24
C MET A 225 -18.40 1.74 10.91
N PRO A 226 -18.01 2.14 12.12
CA PRO A 226 -16.82 1.64 12.82
C PRO A 226 -17.00 0.23 13.38
N ASN A 227 -15.88 -0.39 13.78
CA ASN A 227 -15.87 -1.62 14.58
C ASN A 227 -16.28 -1.35 16.03
N ALA A 228 -16.74 -2.38 16.73
CA ALA A 228 -16.97 -2.36 18.18
C ALA A 228 -15.63 -2.42 18.94
N GLY A 229 -14.76 -1.43 18.76
CA GLY A 229 -13.41 -1.44 19.32
C GLY A 229 -12.39 -2.18 18.45
N TYR A 230 -11.31 -2.65 19.09
CA TYR A 230 -10.26 -3.44 18.44
C TYR A 230 -10.44 -4.92 18.78
N PRO A 231 -10.16 -5.83 17.81
CA PRO A 231 -10.26 -7.26 18.07
C PRO A 231 -9.15 -7.74 19.01
N HIS A 232 -9.49 -8.72 19.86
CA HIS A 232 -8.52 -9.59 20.49
C HIS A 232 -8.79 -11.05 20.07
N VAL A 233 -7.76 -11.89 20.13
CA VAL A 233 -7.84 -13.28 19.70
C VAL A 233 -7.64 -14.19 20.91
N GLU A 234 -8.63 -15.02 21.21
CA GLU A 234 -8.57 -16.09 22.18
C GLU A 234 -8.86 -17.42 21.51
N GLU A 235 -8.00 -18.41 21.73
CA GLU A 235 -8.15 -19.78 21.17
C GLU A 235 -8.41 -19.81 19.65
N GLY A 236 -7.78 -18.88 18.89
CA GLY A 236 -7.94 -18.78 17.43
C GLY A 236 -9.21 -18.07 16.97
N ARG A 237 -10.08 -17.61 17.89
CA ARG A 237 -11.29 -16.84 17.56
C ARG A 237 -11.10 -15.36 17.85
N THR A 238 -11.74 -14.54 17.03
CA THR A 238 -11.70 -13.06 17.15
C THR A 238 -12.90 -12.58 17.96
N TYR A 239 -12.61 -11.84 19.02
CA TYR A 239 -13.61 -11.24 19.90
C TYR A 239 -13.49 -9.71 19.89
N TYR A 240 -14.61 -9.05 20.20
CA TYR A 240 -14.70 -7.61 20.32
C TYR A 240 -15.40 -7.27 21.64
N ASP A 241 -14.68 -6.60 22.53
CA ASP A 241 -15.24 -6.12 23.79
C ASP A 241 -15.50 -4.61 23.68
N SER A 242 -16.75 -4.25 23.61
CA SER A 242 -17.15 -2.85 23.51
C SER A 242 -18.43 -2.60 24.28
N ASP A 243 -18.46 -1.49 25.01
CA ASP A 243 -19.68 -0.96 25.62
C ASP A 243 -20.57 -0.32 24.55
N PRO A 244 -21.77 -0.85 24.26
CA PRO A 244 -22.70 -0.28 23.27
C PRO A 244 -23.08 1.18 23.55
N VAL A 245 -23.10 1.62 24.80
CA VAL A 245 -23.43 3.00 25.18
C VAL A 245 -22.29 3.94 24.79
N TYR A 246 -21.04 3.59 25.16
CA TYR A 246 -19.86 4.36 24.76
C TYR A 246 -19.71 4.41 23.22
N TYR A 247 -19.90 3.27 22.57
CA TYR A 247 -19.87 3.20 21.11
C TYR A 247 -20.83 4.18 20.47
N ALA A 248 -22.11 4.17 20.90
CA ALA A 248 -23.14 5.06 20.37
C ALA A 248 -22.86 6.54 20.67
N GLN A 249 -22.22 6.87 21.80
CA GLN A 249 -21.76 8.24 22.10
C GLN A 249 -20.73 8.72 21.08
N GLN A 250 -19.77 7.87 20.67
CA GLN A 250 -18.80 8.25 19.66
C GLN A 250 -19.43 8.40 18.27
N VAL A 251 -20.39 7.54 17.93
CA VAL A 251 -21.17 7.66 16.67
C VAL A 251 -22.03 8.92 16.67
N GLU A 252 -22.68 9.26 17.78
CA GLU A 252 -23.42 10.53 17.95
C GLU A 252 -22.52 11.76 17.70
N ALA A 253 -21.29 11.73 18.21
CA ALA A 253 -20.32 12.78 17.96
C ALA A 253 -19.89 12.85 16.47
N CYS A 254 -19.90 11.73 15.71
CA CYS A 254 -19.75 11.77 14.25
C CYS A 254 -20.94 12.48 13.59
N ILE A 255 -22.16 12.20 14.03
CA ILE A 255 -23.37 12.87 13.50
C ILE A 255 -23.30 14.38 13.73
N GLN A 256 -22.87 14.80 14.92
CA GLN A 256 -22.65 16.22 15.25
C GLN A 256 -21.60 16.89 14.35
N GLN A 257 -20.62 16.13 13.83
CA GLN A 257 -19.61 16.61 12.88
C GLN A 257 -20.09 16.64 11.42
N GLY A 258 -21.35 16.23 11.15
CA GLY A 258 -21.95 16.27 9.82
C GLY A 258 -22.05 14.92 9.10
N VAL A 259 -21.68 13.80 9.75
CA VAL A 259 -21.96 12.46 9.24
C VAL A 259 -23.47 12.22 9.23
N ARG A 260 -24.00 11.68 8.13
CA ARG A 260 -25.43 11.44 7.95
C ARG A 260 -25.80 9.97 7.77
N ILE A 261 -24.85 9.12 7.49
CA ILE A 261 -25.03 7.67 7.37
C ILE A 261 -24.17 7.02 8.44
N VAL A 262 -24.79 6.31 9.37
CA VAL A 262 -24.09 5.65 10.48
C VAL A 262 -24.55 4.22 10.64
N GLY A 263 -23.75 3.39 11.27
CA GLY A 263 -24.04 2.00 11.54
C GLY A 263 -22.90 1.33 12.28
N GLY A 264 -22.78 0.03 12.13
CA GLY A 264 -21.71 -0.74 12.72
C GLY A 264 -20.99 -1.65 11.72
N CYS A 265 -19.76 -2.03 12.06
CA CYS A 265 -19.02 -3.07 11.36
C CYS A 265 -18.60 -4.15 12.37
N CYS A 266 -17.47 -4.81 12.20
CA CYS A 266 -17.05 -5.98 13.01
C CYS A 266 -17.26 -5.79 14.52
N GLY A 267 -17.78 -6.83 15.15
CA GLY A 267 -18.06 -6.89 16.60
C GLY A 267 -19.33 -6.15 17.07
N THR A 268 -19.98 -5.34 16.22
CA THR A 268 -21.23 -4.68 16.63
C THR A 268 -22.40 -5.66 16.64
N THR A 269 -23.31 -5.45 17.57
CA THR A 269 -24.50 -6.30 17.81
C THR A 269 -25.79 -5.47 17.66
N PRO A 270 -26.97 -6.11 17.62
CA PRO A 270 -28.24 -5.39 17.62
C PRO A 270 -28.37 -4.38 18.77
N GLU A 271 -27.72 -4.62 19.92
CA GLU A 271 -27.73 -3.65 21.03
C GLU A 271 -26.95 -2.38 20.69
N HIS A 272 -25.80 -2.47 20.02
CA HIS A 272 -25.06 -1.31 19.55
C HIS A 272 -25.93 -0.45 18.62
N ILE A 273 -26.61 -1.09 17.67
CA ILE A 273 -27.50 -0.40 16.74
C ILE A 273 -28.69 0.26 17.47
N ARG A 274 -29.29 -0.43 18.43
CA ARG A 274 -30.37 0.14 19.25
C ARG A 274 -29.93 1.40 19.99
N GLN A 275 -28.70 1.41 20.53
CA GLN A 275 -28.14 2.58 21.21
C GLN A 275 -27.87 3.73 20.23
N ILE A 276 -27.41 3.43 19.00
CA ILE A 276 -27.27 4.46 17.93
C ILE A 276 -28.63 5.07 17.60
N VAL A 277 -29.64 4.23 17.33
CA VAL A 277 -30.99 4.69 16.95
C VAL A 277 -31.58 5.63 18.00
N ARG A 278 -31.42 5.29 19.30
CA ARG A 278 -31.88 6.16 20.40
C ARG A 278 -31.25 7.55 20.39
N ARG A 279 -29.98 7.65 19.99
CA ARG A 279 -29.21 8.90 19.98
C ARG A 279 -29.32 9.67 18.69
N ALA A 280 -29.41 9.00 17.55
CA ALA A 280 -29.49 9.61 16.23
C ALA A 280 -30.72 10.55 16.08
N GLY A 281 -31.83 10.22 16.74
CA GLY A 281 -33.04 11.04 16.72
C GLY A 281 -32.93 12.37 17.49
N HIS A 282 -31.91 12.54 18.33
CA HIS A 282 -31.69 13.71 19.17
C HIS A 282 -30.51 14.59 18.73
N ALA A 283 -29.67 14.10 17.82
CA ALA A 283 -28.48 14.81 17.37
C ALA A 283 -28.84 15.89 16.32
N ALA A 284 -28.97 17.15 16.77
CA ALA A 284 -29.00 18.27 15.84
C ALA A 284 -27.59 18.49 15.25
N PRO A 285 -27.45 18.73 13.93
CA PRO A 285 -26.17 19.09 13.36
C PRO A 285 -25.69 20.41 13.97
N LEU A 286 -24.48 20.41 14.51
CA LEU A 286 -23.81 21.65 14.84
C LEU A 286 -23.63 22.44 13.55
N VAL A 287 -24.21 23.64 13.46
CA VAL A 287 -23.86 24.58 12.39
C VAL A 287 -22.36 24.78 12.47
N SER A 288 -21.66 24.33 11.46
CA SER A 288 -20.20 24.32 11.42
C SER A 288 -19.68 25.74 11.63
N ALA A 289 -19.04 25.97 12.77
CA ALA A 289 -18.13 27.08 12.88
C ALA A 289 -17.09 26.98 11.76
N PRO A 290 -16.69 28.07 11.10
CA PRO A 290 -15.66 28.02 10.08
C PRO A 290 -14.42 27.40 10.73
N SER A 291 -13.96 26.27 10.15
CA SER A 291 -12.72 25.66 10.59
C SER A 291 -11.64 26.73 10.49
N GLU A 292 -10.94 26.99 11.59
CA GLU A 292 -9.67 27.70 11.52
C GLU A 292 -8.87 27.05 10.40
N LYS A 293 -8.48 27.85 9.41
CA LYS A 293 -7.53 27.40 8.39
C LYS A 293 -6.33 26.88 9.16
N LYS A 294 -6.11 25.56 9.16
CA LYS A 294 -4.82 25.04 9.55
C LYS A 294 -3.81 25.84 8.71
N ILE A 295 -3.06 26.72 9.36
CA ILE A 295 -1.86 27.31 8.78
C ILE A 295 -1.07 26.09 8.31
N GLN A 296 -1.00 25.85 7.00
CA GLN A 296 -0.16 24.80 6.47
C GLN A 296 1.25 25.23 6.85
N PRO A 297 1.96 24.50 7.72
CA PRO A 297 3.36 24.77 7.94
C PRO A 297 4.03 24.69 6.57
N GLU A 298 4.99 25.57 6.33
CA GLU A 298 5.84 25.48 5.12
C GLU A 298 6.24 24.03 4.94
N LYS A 299 6.04 23.48 3.73
CA LYS A 299 6.34 22.07 3.47
C LYS A 299 7.80 21.82 3.83
N PRO A 300 8.10 20.96 4.80
CA PRO A 300 9.46 20.74 5.20
C PRO A 300 10.28 20.28 3.99
N VAL A 301 11.44 20.92 3.79
CA VAL A 301 12.34 20.61 2.68
C VAL A 301 13.15 19.35 3.04
N CYS A 302 13.33 18.46 2.07
CA CYS A 302 14.16 17.28 2.25
C CYS A 302 15.63 17.69 2.48
N LYS A 303 16.22 17.21 3.56
CA LYS A 303 17.60 17.54 3.97
C LYS A 303 18.66 16.65 3.32
N SER A 304 18.30 15.74 2.42
CA SER A 304 19.23 14.87 1.69
C SER A 304 20.21 15.70 0.84
N LYS A 305 21.50 15.55 1.09
CA LYS A 305 22.55 16.17 0.27
C LYS A 305 22.65 15.54 -1.11
N ILE A 306 22.31 14.23 -1.23
CA ILE A 306 22.21 13.55 -2.53
C ILE A 306 21.17 14.25 -3.40
N LYS A 307 19.97 14.43 -2.84
CA LYS A 307 18.89 15.12 -3.55
C LYS A 307 19.28 16.54 -3.93
N GLN A 308 19.84 17.30 -3.02
CA GLN A 308 20.27 18.68 -3.28
C GLN A 308 21.26 18.74 -4.43
N LYS A 309 22.29 17.88 -4.45
CA LYS A 309 23.30 17.79 -5.50
C LYS A 309 22.67 17.44 -6.86
N LEU A 310 21.71 16.51 -6.88
CA LEU A 310 20.96 16.12 -8.08
C LEU A 310 20.04 17.24 -8.59
N ASP A 311 19.40 17.99 -7.69
CA ASP A 311 18.54 19.12 -8.04
C ASP A 311 19.35 20.29 -8.61
N GLU A 312 20.62 20.44 -8.20
CA GLU A 312 21.59 21.38 -8.78
C GLU A 312 22.13 20.93 -10.15
N GLY A 313 21.70 19.79 -10.67
CA GLY A 313 22.18 19.23 -11.95
C GLY A 313 23.60 18.64 -11.86
N LYS A 314 24.11 18.40 -10.66
CA LYS A 314 25.43 17.79 -10.45
C LYS A 314 25.29 16.27 -10.35
N ARG A 315 26.26 15.55 -10.92
CA ARG A 315 26.32 14.09 -10.81
C ARG A 315 26.67 13.64 -9.41
N VAL A 316 26.12 12.50 -8.99
CA VAL A 316 26.42 11.86 -7.69
C VAL A 316 27.12 10.53 -7.91
N ILE A 317 27.97 10.14 -6.99
CA ILE A 317 28.62 8.83 -6.91
C ILE A 317 28.13 8.13 -5.64
N LEU A 318 27.29 7.13 -5.82
CA LEU A 318 26.79 6.26 -4.74
C LEU A 318 27.55 4.95 -4.77
N VAL A 319 28.01 4.46 -3.60
CA VAL A 319 28.78 3.21 -3.52
C VAL A 319 28.09 2.23 -2.61
N GLU A 320 27.78 1.03 -3.12
CA GLU A 320 27.24 -0.04 -2.31
C GLU A 320 28.33 -0.75 -1.51
N LEU A 321 28.07 -0.89 -0.22
CA LEU A 321 28.92 -1.65 0.68
C LEU A 321 28.06 -2.67 1.44
N ASP A 322 28.33 -3.94 1.21
CA ASP A 322 27.61 -5.05 1.84
C ASP A 322 27.71 -5.04 3.36
N PRO A 323 26.57 -5.20 4.08
CA PRO A 323 26.59 -5.26 5.55
C PRO A 323 27.31 -6.54 6.04
N PRO A 324 28.02 -6.48 7.19
CA PRO A 324 28.69 -7.62 7.78
C PRO A 324 27.72 -8.75 8.17
N ARG A 325 28.26 -9.98 8.22
CA ARG A 325 27.53 -11.17 8.73
C ARG A 325 27.68 -11.38 10.22
N SER A 326 28.54 -10.62 10.86
CA SER A 326 28.86 -10.71 12.30
C SER A 326 28.87 -9.32 12.92
N ALA A 327 29.02 -9.25 14.24
CA ALA A 327 29.13 -7.99 14.98
C ALA A 327 30.44 -7.22 14.73
N ASP A 328 31.42 -7.81 14.03
CA ASP A 328 32.66 -7.12 13.67
C ASP A 328 32.44 -6.12 12.54
N LEU A 329 32.61 -4.85 12.87
CA LEU A 329 32.45 -3.73 11.96
C LEU A 329 33.78 -3.19 11.40
N GLY A 330 34.93 -3.72 11.84
CA GLY A 330 36.24 -3.15 11.53
C GLY A 330 36.45 -2.95 10.02
N GLY A 331 36.27 -4.02 9.24
CA GLY A 331 36.43 -3.97 7.78
C GLY A 331 35.40 -3.08 7.08
N PHE A 332 34.13 -3.12 7.53
CA PHE A 332 33.08 -2.28 6.96
C PHE A 332 33.34 -0.79 7.19
N MET A 333 33.68 -0.39 8.40
CA MET A 333 33.95 1.02 8.74
C MET A 333 35.25 1.54 8.10
N GLN A 334 36.27 0.68 7.96
CA GLN A 334 37.49 1.02 7.21
C GLN A 334 37.20 1.25 5.74
N GLY A 335 36.39 0.36 5.11
CA GLY A 335 35.97 0.50 3.73
C GLY A 335 35.14 1.76 3.51
N ALA A 336 34.18 2.05 4.39
CA ALA A 336 33.35 3.24 4.31
C ALA A 336 34.19 4.54 4.40
N ARG A 337 35.19 4.59 5.30
CA ARG A 337 36.12 5.73 5.38
C ARG A 337 36.92 5.94 4.10
N ALA A 338 37.45 4.85 3.53
CA ALA A 338 38.22 4.93 2.30
C ALA A 338 37.37 5.46 1.13
N LEU A 339 36.13 4.99 1.00
CA LEU A 339 35.19 5.44 -0.02
C LEU A 339 34.78 6.91 0.18
N ALA A 340 34.53 7.33 1.42
CA ALA A 340 34.22 8.72 1.73
C ALA A 340 35.40 9.66 1.40
N GLN A 341 36.64 9.24 1.71
CA GLN A 341 37.84 9.98 1.37
C GLN A 341 38.13 10.04 -0.13
N ALA A 342 37.69 9.02 -0.87
CA ALA A 342 37.77 8.97 -2.33
C ALA A 342 36.65 9.74 -3.04
N GLY A 343 35.77 10.45 -2.31
CA GLY A 343 34.75 11.33 -2.91
C GLY A 343 33.39 10.72 -3.12
N ALA A 344 33.07 9.56 -2.52
CA ALA A 344 31.70 9.03 -2.57
C ALA A 344 30.71 10.01 -1.90
N ASP A 345 29.61 10.30 -2.59
CA ASP A 345 28.54 11.16 -2.06
C ASP A 345 27.72 10.45 -1.00
N ALA A 346 27.54 9.15 -1.14
CA ALA A 346 26.87 8.32 -0.14
C ALA A 346 27.30 6.85 -0.22
N ILE A 347 27.14 6.16 0.92
CA ILE A 347 27.22 4.70 1.00
C ILE A 347 25.81 4.11 0.99
N THR A 348 25.53 3.20 0.05
CA THR A 348 24.31 2.43 0.05
C THR A 348 24.54 1.09 0.76
N ILE A 349 23.52 0.61 1.49
CA ILE A 349 23.68 -0.57 2.35
C ILE A 349 22.52 -1.53 2.08
N ALA A 350 22.85 -2.72 1.58
CA ALA A 350 21.84 -3.73 1.26
C ALA A 350 21.11 -4.24 2.52
N ASP A 351 19.79 -4.49 2.41
CA ASP A 351 18.96 -5.06 3.47
C ASP A 351 18.77 -6.56 3.25
N CYS A 352 19.47 -7.38 4.01
CA CYS A 352 19.43 -8.85 3.94
C CYS A 352 19.52 -9.40 2.50
N PRO A 353 20.63 -9.11 1.78
CA PRO A 353 20.80 -9.53 0.40
C PRO A 353 20.71 -11.05 0.26
N ILE A 354 20.15 -11.51 -0.86
CA ILE A 354 19.89 -12.93 -1.16
C ILE A 354 18.97 -13.59 -0.11
N GLY A 355 18.13 -12.81 0.56
CA GLY A 355 17.19 -13.33 1.55
C GLY A 355 17.82 -13.85 2.85
N ARG A 356 19.09 -13.54 3.12
CA ARG A 356 19.83 -14.01 4.30
C ARG A 356 20.12 -12.87 5.28
N ALA A 357 19.94 -13.15 6.56
CA ALA A 357 20.17 -12.16 7.60
C ALA A 357 21.60 -11.61 7.60
N ARG A 358 21.70 -10.30 7.67
CA ARG A 358 22.92 -9.50 7.82
C ARG A 358 22.71 -8.47 8.91
N MET A 359 23.72 -7.70 9.23
CA MET A 359 23.55 -6.54 10.07
C MET A 359 22.55 -5.56 9.42
N ASP A 360 21.64 -4.99 10.23
CA ASP A 360 20.57 -4.12 9.75
C ASP A 360 21.13 -2.89 9.01
N SER A 361 20.64 -2.67 7.80
CA SER A 361 21.07 -1.58 6.90
C SER A 361 20.84 -0.20 7.51
N SER A 362 19.73 -0.03 8.24
CA SER A 362 19.34 1.24 8.84
C SER A 362 20.21 1.59 10.05
N ILE A 363 20.56 0.59 10.87
CA ILE A 363 21.48 0.79 12.01
C ILE A 363 22.87 1.19 11.50
N LEU A 364 23.35 0.54 10.44
CA LEU A 364 24.62 0.91 9.80
C LEU A 364 24.56 2.30 9.18
N ALA A 365 23.45 2.68 8.56
CA ALA A 365 23.25 4.03 8.01
C ALA A 365 23.34 5.09 9.10
N CYS A 366 22.68 4.91 10.23
CA CYS A 366 22.77 5.80 11.38
C CYS A 366 24.21 5.91 11.91
N LYS A 367 24.95 4.78 11.95
CA LYS A 367 26.33 4.76 12.38
C LYS A 367 27.25 5.52 11.42
N LEU A 368 27.11 5.33 10.11
CA LEU A 368 27.89 6.05 9.09
C LEU A 368 27.63 7.56 9.17
N SER A 369 26.38 7.96 9.28
CA SER A 369 26.00 9.37 9.42
C SER A 369 26.64 10.01 10.66
N ARG A 370 26.55 9.34 11.83
CA ARG A 370 27.09 9.87 13.09
C ARG A 370 28.62 9.88 13.16
N GLU A 371 29.30 8.83 12.69
CA GLU A 371 30.74 8.67 12.89
C GLU A 371 31.59 9.23 11.75
N LEU A 372 31.05 9.22 10.51
CA LEU A 372 31.80 9.65 9.33
C LEU A 372 31.21 10.91 8.68
N GLY A 373 29.98 11.31 9.04
CA GLY A 373 29.28 12.45 8.43
C GLY A 373 28.97 12.29 6.95
N ILE A 374 29.08 11.05 6.42
CA ILE A 374 28.74 10.72 5.04
C ILE A 374 27.25 10.43 4.94
N GLU A 375 26.62 10.82 3.83
CA GLU A 375 25.25 10.41 3.54
C GLU A 375 25.16 8.89 3.42
N ALA A 376 24.09 8.32 3.96
CA ALA A 376 23.80 6.90 3.86
C ALA A 376 22.45 6.68 3.20
N LEU A 377 22.37 5.64 2.35
CA LEU A 377 21.15 5.21 1.67
C LEU A 377 20.86 3.76 2.07
N PRO A 378 20.19 3.51 3.20
CA PRO A 378 19.82 2.15 3.56
C PRO A 378 18.76 1.61 2.59
N HIS A 379 18.92 0.35 2.16
CA HIS A 379 17.87 -0.36 1.48
C HIS A 379 16.80 -0.77 2.51
N MET A 380 15.55 -0.74 2.10
CA MET A 380 14.41 -1.12 2.93
C MET A 380 13.58 -2.14 2.18
N THR A 381 13.65 -3.40 2.60
CA THR A 381 12.88 -4.50 2.00
C THR A 381 11.49 -4.59 2.63
N CYS A 382 10.52 -5.03 1.80
CA CYS A 382 9.15 -5.32 2.26
C CYS A 382 9.02 -6.72 2.87
N ARG A 383 10.06 -7.57 2.75
CA ARG A 383 10.00 -8.99 3.10
C ARG A 383 9.82 -9.24 4.59
N ASP A 384 10.57 -8.54 5.45
CA ASP A 384 10.78 -8.95 6.85
C ASP A 384 10.03 -8.07 7.86
N ARG A 385 9.41 -6.96 7.41
CA ARG A 385 8.79 -5.96 8.30
C ARG A 385 7.30 -5.78 8.01
N ASN A 386 6.49 -5.71 9.07
CA ASN A 386 5.12 -5.27 8.99
C ASN A 386 5.02 -3.72 9.01
N VAL A 387 3.80 -3.19 8.82
CA VAL A 387 3.54 -1.73 8.79
C VAL A 387 4.09 -1.02 10.02
N ASN A 388 3.84 -1.56 11.21
CA ASN A 388 4.28 -0.93 12.47
C ASN A 388 5.81 -0.90 12.59
N ALA A 389 6.47 -2.01 12.26
CA ALA A 389 7.94 -2.08 12.27
C ALA A 389 8.55 -1.13 11.22
N THR A 390 7.94 -1.03 10.05
CA THR A 390 8.37 -0.11 8.99
C THR A 390 8.22 1.35 9.43
N LYS A 391 7.07 1.72 10.02
CA LYS A 391 6.83 3.07 10.53
C LYS A 391 7.79 3.44 11.66
N ALA A 392 7.99 2.55 12.62
CA ALA A 392 8.93 2.75 13.71
C ALA A 392 10.37 2.96 13.21
N LEU A 393 10.79 2.20 12.19
CA LEU A 393 12.10 2.36 11.57
C LEU A 393 12.26 3.71 10.86
N LEU A 394 11.26 4.15 10.10
CA LEU A 394 11.25 5.46 9.44
C LEU A 394 11.32 6.63 10.44
N LEU A 395 10.58 6.53 11.56
CA LEU A 395 10.68 7.49 12.66
C LEU A 395 12.09 7.51 13.26
N GLY A 396 12.71 6.35 13.46
CA GLY A 396 14.09 6.23 13.95
C GLY A 396 15.11 6.84 12.98
N LEU A 397 15.03 6.56 11.68
CA LEU A 397 15.87 7.14 10.65
C LEU A 397 15.73 8.67 10.59
N SER A 398 14.50 9.17 10.68
CA SER A 398 14.22 10.61 10.73
C SER A 398 14.88 11.27 11.94
N MET A 399 14.80 10.66 13.12
CA MET A 399 15.46 11.12 14.35
C MET A 399 17.01 11.14 14.20
N GLU A 400 17.57 10.14 13.54
CA GLU A 400 19.02 10.01 13.29
C GLU A 400 19.51 10.84 12.10
N GLN A 401 18.66 11.68 11.51
CA GLN A 401 18.98 12.55 10.36
C GLN A 401 19.42 11.77 9.11
N VAL A 402 18.96 10.54 8.95
CA VAL A 402 19.10 9.76 7.71
C VAL A 402 17.88 10.03 6.86
N HIS A 403 18.05 10.80 5.79
CA HIS A 403 16.95 11.29 4.95
C HIS A 403 16.85 10.59 3.58
N ASN A 404 17.50 9.46 3.42
CA ASN A 404 17.51 8.69 2.17
C ASN A 404 17.04 7.26 2.43
N VAL A 405 16.27 6.68 1.53
CA VAL A 405 15.91 5.25 1.56
C VAL A 405 15.79 4.70 0.14
N LEU A 406 16.28 3.47 -0.07
CA LEU A 406 16.02 2.70 -1.30
C LEU A 406 14.93 1.67 -1.01
N VAL A 407 13.76 1.85 -1.57
CA VAL A 407 12.63 0.92 -1.38
C VAL A 407 12.69 -0.23 -2.39
N VAL A 408 12.74 -1.45 -1.87
CA VAL A 408 12.80 -2.68 -2.68
C VAL A 408 11.81 -3.72 -2.14
N THR A 409 11.31 -4.59 -3.01
CA THR A 409 10.45 -5.70 -2.56
C THR A 409 11.23 -6.68 -1.69
N GLY A 410 12.50 -6.91 -2.00
CA GLY A 410 13.40 -7.86 -1.35
C GLY A 410 13.43 -9.21 -2.05
N ASP A 411 14.58 -9.88 -1.97
CA ASP A 411 14.78 -11.21 -2.53
C ASP A 411 13.95 -12.26 -1.79
N PRO A 412 13.48 -13.31 -2.46
CA PRO A 412 12.76 -14.39 -1.80
C PRO A 412 13.64 -15.10 -0.77
N ILE A 413 13.02 -15.63 0.29
CA ILE A 413 13.71 -16.46 1.28
C ILE A 413 14.20 -17.74 0.60
N PRO A 414 15.48 -18.12 0.78
CA PRO A 414 16.02 -19.37 0.25
C PRO A 414 15.17 -20.59 0.66
N THR A 415 15.04 -21.56 -0.23
CA THR A 415 14.16 -22.71 -0.02
C THR A 415 14.50 -23.49 1.26
N GLU A 416 15.79 -23.59 1.57
CA GLU A 416 16.29 -24.25 2.77
C GLU A 416 15.92 -23.56 4.09
N GLU A 417 15.62 -22.26 4.05
CA GLU A 417 15.29 -21.46 5.25
C GLU A 417 13.78 -21.27 5.44
N ARG A 418 12.91 -21.63 4.47
CA ARG A 418 11.46 -21.41 4.51
C ARG A 418 10.75 -22.13 5.66
N GLY A 419 11.36 -23.16 6.23
CA GLY A 419 10.82 -23.85 7.41
C GLY A 419 10.93 -23.06 8.72
N SER A 420 11.93 -22.18 8.82
CA SER A 420 12.24 -21.41 10.02
C SER A 420 11.96 -19.91 9.88
N VAL A 421 11.96 -19.39 8.66
CA VAL A 421 11.77 -17.97 8.37
C VAL A 421 10.48 -17.79 7.54
N LYS A 422 9.59 -16.93 8.01
CA LYS A 422 8.36 -16.57 7.28
C LYS A 422 8.46 -15.12 6.79
N SER A 423 8.18 -14.92 5.51
CA SER A 423 8.07 -13.58 4.94
C SER A 423 6.78 -12.90 5.38
N VAL A 424 6.81 -11.59 5.56
CA VAL A 424 5.67 -10.76 5.96
C VAL A 424 4.97 -10.14 4.75
N TYR A 425 5.72 -9.52 3.84
CA TYR A 425 5.24 -8.90 2.60
C TYR A 425 3.91 -8.12 2.73
N GLN A 426 3.74 -7.30 3.77
CA GLN A 426 2.57 -6.40 3.86
C GLN A 426 2.61 -5.28 2.81
N PHE A 427 3.80 -4.95 2.34
CA PHE A 427 4.04 -4.00 1.27
C PHE A 427 4.70 -4.67 0.07
N ASN A 428 4.57 -4.06 -1.09
CA ASN A 428 5.55 -4.12 -2.17
C ASN A 428 6.24 -2.76 -2.28
N SER A 429 7.27 -2.63 -3.11
CA SER A 429 8.05 -1.38 -3.19
C SER A 429 7.22 -0.15 -3.59
N ARG A 430 6.16 -0.29 -4.39
CA ARG A 430 5.25 0.80 -4.76
C ARG A 430 4.43 1.27 -3.57
N VAL A 431 3.82 0.32 -2.85
CA VAL A 431 3.01 0.61 -1.66
C VAL A 431 3.87 1.20 -0.54
N LEU A 432 5.11 0.72 -0.36
CA LEU A 432 6.06 1.27 0.61
C LEU A 432 6.43 2.72 0.27
N ALA A 433 6.73 3.03 -1.00
CA ALA A 433 7.02 4.41 -1.43
C ALA A 433 5.82 5.34 -1.16
N ARG A 434 4.61 4.91 -1.49
CA ARG A 434 3.37 5.66 -1.22
C ARG A 434 3.14 5.87 0.29
N PHE A 435 3.40 4.85 1.09
CA PHE A 435 3.29 4.93 2.55
C PHE A 435 4.26 5.97 3.14
N ILE A 436 5.53 5.99 2.72
CA ILE A 436 6.53 6.99 3.14
C ILE A 436 6.07 8.39 2.73
N THR A 437 5.59 8.55 1.49
CA THR A 437 5.07 9.82 0.99
C THR A 437 3.88 10.30 1.82
N GLY A 438 2.98 9.41 2.18
CA GLY A 438 1.83 9.71 3.03
C GLY A 438 2.22 10.15 4.44
N LEU A 439 3.15 9.45 5.10
CA LEU A 439 3.65 9.85 6.42
C LEU A 439 4.29 11.25 6.41
N ARG A 440 5.06 11.57 5.35
CA ARG A 440 5.61 12.92 5.13
C ARG A 440 4.52 13.98 5.00
N GLU A 441 3.50 13.71 4.19
CA GLU A 441 2.41 14.65 3.96
C GLU A 441 1.56 14.91 5.20
N ASN A 442 1.45 13.91 6.08
CA ASN A 442 0.81 14.03 7.39
C ASN A 442 1.69 14.75 8.44
N GLY A 443 2.95 15.04 8.11
CA GLY A 443 3.89 15.65 9.07
C GLY A 443 4.36 14.68 10.17
N GLU A 444 4.25 13.37 9.95
CA GLU A 444 4.64 12.35 10.92
C GLU A 444 6.15 12.03 10.87
N ILE A 445 6.76 12.22 9.70
CA ILE A 445 8.21 12.08 9.48
C ILE A 445 8.75 13.27 8.69
N GLU A 446 10.05 13.53 8.81
CA GLU A 446 10.73 14.46 7.91
C GLU A 446 10.76 13.90 6.47
N PRO A 447 10.87 14.76 5.43
CA PRO A 447 10.93 14.30 4.05
C PRO A 447 12.14 13.41 3.79
N PHE A 448 11.92 12.23 3.23
CA PHE A 448 12.95 11.35 2.69
C PHE A 448 13.12 11.56 1.19
N PHE A 449 14.36 11.43 0.71
CA PHE A 449 14.66 11.17 -0.68
C PHE A 449 14.44 9.68 -0.94
N VAL A 450 13.34 9.35 -1.60
CA VAL A 450 12.93 7.97 -1.83
C VAL A 450 13.48 7.50 -3.18
N CYS A 451 14.37 6.51 -3.12
CA CYS A 451 14.92 5.85 -4.30
C CYS A 451 14.23 4.50 -4.53
N GLY A 452 14.20 4.06 -5.78
CA GLY A 452 13.73 2.73 -6.20
C GLY A 452 14.79 1.98 -7.00
N ALA A 453 14.62 0.67 -7.18
CA ALA A 453 15.46 -0.11 -8.10
C ALA A 453 14.80 -0.20 -9.47
N LEU A 454 15.62 -0.16 -10.53
CA LEU A 454 15.24 -0.36 -11.93
C LEU A 454 16.09 -1.46 -12.55
N ASN A 455 15.46 -2.57 -12.96
CA ASN A 455 16.17 -3.67 -13.62
C ASN A 455 16.26 -3.46 -15.13
N ILE A 456 17.31 -2.78 -15.57
CA ILE A 456 17.60 -2.56 -17.00
C ILE A 456 18.00 -3.83 -17.76
N ASN A 457 18.23 -4.95 -17.07
CA ASN A 457 18.52 -6.24 -17.67
C ASN A 457 17.29 -7.16 -17.79
N ALA A 458 16.08 -6.68 -17.44
CA ALA A 458 14.85 -7.45 -17.49
C ALA A 458 14.54 -7.95 -18.91
N ASN A 459 14.06 -9.20 -19.02
CA ASN A 459 13.66 -9.79 -20.31
C ASN A 459 12.47 -9.04 -20.94
N ARG A 460 11.51 -8.64 -20.11
CA ARG A 460 10.36 -7.80 -20.47
C ARG A 460 10.58 -6.41 -19.90
N PHE A 461 11.45 -5.62 -20.55
CA PHE A 461 11.78 -4.28 -20.08
C PHE A 461 10.61 -3.32 -20.17
N ASP A 462 9.71 -3.52 -21.14
CA ASP A 462 8.43 -2.83 -21.27
C ASP A 462 7.62 -2.86 -19.95
N LEU A 463 7.48 -4.04 -19.35
CA LEU A 463 6.77 -4.20 -18.06
C LEU A 463 7.52 -3.58 -16.88
N GLU A 464 8.85 -3.66 -16.88
CA GLU A 464 9.66 -3.04 -15.84
C GLU A 464 9.57 -1.52 -15.91
N LEU A 465 9.52 -0.94 -17.12
CA LEU A 465 9.35 0.49 -17.34
C LEU A 465 7.98 1.00 -16.86
N GLU A 466 6.90 0.24 -17.11
CA GLU A 466 5.57 0.57 -16.57
C GLU A 466 5.57 0.54 -15.04
N ARG A 467 6.20 -0.48 -14.43
CA ARG A 467 6.36 -0.54 -12.97
C ARG A 467 7.16 0.64 -12.41
N ALA A 468 8.17 1.11 -13.15
CA ALA A 468 8.95 2.28 -12.76
C ALA A 468 8.12 3.56 -12.82
N LYS A 469 7.25 3.74 -13.84
CA LYS A 469 6.27 4.83 -13.88
C LYS A 469 5.36 4.83 -12.65
N GLU A 470 4.76 3.68 -12.33
CA GLU A 470 3.92 3.53 -11.14
C GLU A 470 4.68 3.84 -9.83
N LYS A 471 5.96 3.43 -9.72
CA LYS A 471 6.81 3.78 -8.57
C LYS A 471 7.01 5.31 -8.47
N THR A 472 7.21 6.00 -9.60
CA THR A 472 7.35 7.46 -9.63
C THR A 472 6.06 8.14 -9.15
N GLU A 473 4.89 7.67 -9.59
CA GLU A 473 3.59 8.15 -9.11
C GLU A 473 3.38 7.90 -7.61
N CYS A 474 4.00 6.86 -7.06
CA CYS A 474 3.99 6.55 -5.64
C CYS A 474 5.00 7.36 -4.81
N GLY A 475 5.83 8.22 -5.44
CA GLY A 475 6.76 9.11 -4.75
C GLY A 475 8.23 8.70 -4.83
N VAL A 476 8.61 7.75 -5.71
CA VAL A 476 10.02 7.47 -6.01
C VAL A 476 10.59 8.61 -6.86
N GLU A 477 11.67 9.23 -6.41
CA GLU A 477 12.31 10.40 -7.01
C GLU A 477 13.55 10.04 -7.83
N ALA A 478 14.20 8.92 -7.54
CA ALA A 478 15.36 8.42 -8.26
C ALA A 478 15.36 6.89 -8.38
N PHE A 479 15.98 6.36 -9.43
CA PHE A 479 16.19 4.93 -9.62
C PHE A 479 17.68 4.59 -9.65
N LEU A 480 18.09 3.61 -8.83
CA LEU A 480 19.38 2.94 -8.93
C LEU A 480 19.19 1.73 -9.86
N THR A 481 20.01 1.66 -10.92
CA THR A 481 19.86 0.60 -11.91
C THR A 481 20.71 -0.62 -11.58
N GLN A 482 20.37 -1.77 -12.14
CA GLN A 482 21.26 -2.91 -12.22
C GLN A 482 22.51 -2.55 -13.05
N PRO A 483 23.63 -3.30 -12.92
CA PRO A 483 24.88 -2.93 -13.60
C PRO A 483 24.77 -3.03 -15.12
N VAL A 484 25.43 -2.10 -15.80
CA VAL A 484 25.54 -2.06 -17.25
C VAL A 484 26.75 -2.90 -17.69
N LEU A 485 26.52 -4.18 -17.98
CA LEU A 485 27.52 -5.15 -18.45
C LEU A 485 27.13 -5.79 -19.80
N SER A 486 26.16 -5.21 -20.48
CA SER A 486 25.70 -5.63 -21.80
C SER A 486 25.25 -4.44 -22.66
N GLU A 487 25.29 -4.63 -23.98
CA GLU A 487 24.77 -3.66 -24.96
C GLU A 487 23.30 -3.37 -24.70
N ARG A 488 22.52 -4.43 -24.46
CA ARG A 488 21.07 -4.33 -24.19
C ARG A 488 20.78 -3.47 -22.95
N ALA A 489 21.57 -3.60 -21.88
CA ALA A 489 21.38 -2.80 -20.69
C ALA A 489 21.54 -1.31 -20.95
N ALA A 490 22.49 -0.90 -21.79
CA ALA A 490 22.69 0.49 -22.16
C ALA A 490 21.53 1.03 -23.00
N VAL A 491 21.01 0.24 -23.95
CA VAL A 491 19.82 0.62 -24.77
C VAL A 491 18.58 0.78 -23.88
N ASN A 492 18.35 -0.17 -22.96
CA ASN A 492 17.22 -0.07 -22.04
C ASN A 492 17.34 1.15 -21.11
N LEU A 493 18.55 1.54 -20.72
CA LEU A 493 18.76 2.75 -19.92
C LEU A 493 18.46 4.04 -20.70
N GLU A 494 18.83 4.09 -21.98
CA GLU A 494 18.47 5.18 -22.89
C GLU A 494 16.95 5.29 -23.04
N GLU A 495 16.25 4.17 -23.24
CA GLU A 495 14.79 4.12 -23.29
C GLU A 495 14.18 4.62 -21.97
N ALA A 496 14.69 4.15 -20.81
CA ALA A 496 14.23 4.61 -19.51
C ALA A 496 14.37 6.13 -19.36
N ARG A 497 15.49 6.71 -19.81
CA ARG A 497 15.73 8.15 -19.77
C ARG A 497 14.71 8.93 -20.60
N SER A 498 14.30 8.40 -21.75
CA SER A 498 13.32 9.06 -22.62
C SER A 498 11.91 9.13 -22.01
N VAL A 499 11.59 8.21 -21.08
CA VAL A 499 10.24 7.99 -20.54
C VAL A 499 10.10 8.49 -19.11
N LEU A 500 11.11 8.25 -18.24
CA LEU A 500 11.05 8.54 -16.82
C LEU A 500 11.53 9.97 -16.53
N LYS A 501 10.74 10.70 -15.74
CA LYS A 501 11.12 12.03 -15.21
C LYS A 501 12.00 11.94 -13.96
N ALA A 502 12.00 10.79 -13.28
CA ALA A 502 12.82 10.53 -12.09
C ALA A 502 14.32 10.56 -12.45
N LYS A 503 15.16 10.83 -11.48
CA LYS A 503 16.62 10.77 -11.64
C LYS A 503 17.07 9.33 -11.88
N LEU A 504 18.05 9.13 -12.76
CA LEU A 504 18.61 7.80 -13.06
C LEU A 504 20.06 7.73 -12.60
N ILE A 505 20.36 6.77 -11.74
CA ILE A 505 21.71 6.52 -11.21
C ILE A 505 22.21 5.21 -11.81
N GLY A 506 23.12 5.29 -12.76
CA GLY A 506 23.58 4.16 -13.57
C GLY A 506 24.46 3.18 -12.79
N GLY A 507 24.10 1.90 -12.80
CA GLY A 507 24.82 0.84 -12.09
C GLY A 507 26.14 0.46 -12.77
N LEU A 508 27.23 0.45 -12.01
CA LEU A 508 28.56 -0.02 -12.41
C LEU A 508 29.01 -1.14 -11.47
N LEU A 509 29.52 -2.23 -12.03
CA LEU A 509 30.04 -3.36 -11.25
C LEU A 509 31.42 -3.75 -11.77
N PRO A 510 32.50 -3.53 -11.00
CA PRO A 510 33.83 -3.97 -11.38
C PRO A 510 33.91 -5.51 -11.39
N VAL A 511 33.89 -6.11 -12.56
CA VAL A 511 34.12 -7.55 -12.74
C VAL A 511 35.60 -7.84 -12.50
N VAL A 512 35.95 -8.83 -11.68
CA VAL A 512 37.35 -9.00 -11.20
C VAL A 512 38.07 -10.19 -11.80
N SER A 513 37.37 -11.06 -12.52
CA SER A 513 37.97 -12.26 -13.17
C SER A 513 36.95 -12.91 -14.10
N GLU A 514 37.46 -13.81 -14.99
CA GLU A 514 36.60 -14.66 -15.83
C GLU A 514 35.60 -15.47 -15.00
N LYS A 515 36.06 -16.11 -13.92
CA LYS A 515 35.18 -16.87 -13.02
C LYS A 515 34.05 -16.01 -12.44
N ASN A 516 34.39 -14.78 -12.07
CA ASN A 516 33.37 -13.83 -11.55
C ASN A 516 32.42 -13.40 -12.67
N ALA A 517 32.89 -13.12 -13.89
CA ALA A 517 32.05 -12.80 -15.04
C ALA A 517 31.05 -13.92 -15.35
N ARG A 518 31.52 -15.17 -15.40
CA ARG A 518 30.67 -16.35 -15.64
C ARG A 518 29.68 -16.59 -14.51
N PHE A 519 30.08 -16.38 -13.26
CA PHE A 519 29.17 -16.47 -12.12
C PHE A 519 28.04 -15.43 -12.20
N LEU A 520 28.37 -14.17 -12.51
CA LEU A 520 27.38 -13.11 -12.69
C LEU A 520 26.40 -13.42 -13.84
N GLN A 521 26.93 -13.96 -14.95
CA GLN A 521 26.14 -14.30 -16.13
C GLN A 521 25.17 -15.47 -15.87
N SER A 522 25.58 -16.47 -15.06
CA SER A 522 24.85 -17.73 -14.94
C SER A 522 24.03 -17.87 -13.66
N GLU A 523 24.47 -17.26 -12.55
CA GLU A 523 23.92 -17.52 -11.21
C GLU A 523 23.22 -16.29 -10.62
N VAL A 524 23.49 -15.07 -11.12
CA VAL A 524 22.92 -13.87 -10.54
C VAL A 524 21.74 -13.36 -11.38
N HIS A 525 20.54 -13.53 -10.85
CA HIS A 525 19.35 -13.03 -11.49
C HIS A 525 19.36 -11.49 -11.62
N GLY A 526 18.96 -10.98 -12.78
CA GLY A 526 18.88 -9.54 -13.05
C GLY A 526 20.19 -8.92 -13.50
N ILE A 527 21.27 -9.67 -13.69
CA ILE A 527 22.52 -9.21 -14.28
C ILE A 527 22.74 -9.96 -15.60
N ALA A 528 22.90 -9.20 -16.70
CA ALA A 528 23.30 -9.73 -18.00
C ALA A 528 24.72 -9.29 -18.28
N VAL A 529 25.62 -10.25 -18.60
CA VAL A 529 27.02 -10.00 -18.94
C VAL A 529 27.25 -10.46 -20.37
N ASP A 530 27.75 -9.59 -21.23
CA ASP A 530 28.08 -9.95 -22.60
C ASP A 530 29.29 -10.90 -22.66
N ASP A 531 29.27 -11.86 -23.58
CA ASP A 531 30.35 -12.82 -23.79
C ASP A 531 31.70 -12.17 -24.12
N THR A 532 31.68 -10.99 -24.70
CA THR A 532 32.89 -10.19 -24.96
C THR A 532 33.60 -9.80 -23.68
N ILE A 533 32.85 -9.45 -22.62
CA ILE A 533 33.41 -9.16 -21.30
C ILE A 533 34.01 -10.44 -20.69
N VAL A 534 33.29 -11.55 -20.76
CA VAL A 534 33.79 -12.84 -20.23
C VAL A 534 35.13 -13.23 -20.89
N ARG A 535 35.19 -13.16 -22.22
CA ARG A 535 36.41 -13.49 -22.98
C ARG A 535 37.57 -12.53 -22.71
N ALA A 536 37.28 -11.26 -22.45
CA ALA A 536 38.30 -10.26 -22.14
C ALA A 536 39.09 -10.57 -20.85
N TYR A 537 38.58 -11.44 -19.98
CA TYR A 537 39.25 -11.90 -18.75
C TYR A 537 40.04 -13.21 -18.93
N GLU A 538 39.97 -13.88 -20.10
CA GLU A 538 40.66 -15.14 -20.31
C GLU A 538 42.18 -14.97 -20.18
N GLY A 539 42.81 -15.81 -19.36
CA GLY A 539 44.26 -15.82 -19.15
C GLY A 539 44.84 -14.67 -18.31
N LEU A 540 44.00 -13.72 -17.83
CA LEU A 540 44.48 -12.60 -17.01
C LEU A 540 44.77 -13.03 -15.57
N ASN A 541 45.88 -12.55 -15.03
CA ASN A 541 46.15 -12.63 -13.59
C ASN A 541 45.33 -11.59 -12.82
N ARG A 542 45.38 -11.65 -11.47
CA ARG A 542 44.57 -10.76 -10.59
C ARG A 542 44.80 -9.28 -10.87
N ALA A 543 46.04 -8.85 -11.00
CA ALA A 543 46.34 -7.41 -11.20
C ALA A 543 45.83 -6.94 -12.57
N GLN A 544 46.04 -7.74 -13.62
CA GLN A 544 45.52 -7.46 -14.96
C GLN A 544 43.97 -7.42 -14.97
N GLY A 545 43.33 -8.35 -14.24
CA GLY A 545 41.87 -8.37 -14.11
C GLY A 545 41.32 -7.11 -13.39
N GLU A 546 41.99 -6.63 -12.35
CA GLU A 546 41.60 -5.38 -11.68
C GLU A 546 41.81 -4.15 -12.59
N GLU A 547 42.89 -4.11 -13.39
CA GLU A 547 43.08 -3.02 -14.38
C GLU A 547 41.98 -3.05 -15.46
N LEU A 548 41.64 -4.24 -15.95
CA LEU A 548 40.54 -4.41 -16.90
C LEU A 548 39.19 -3.96 -16.30
N ALA A 549 38.93 -4.29 -15.01
CA ALA A 549 37.72 -3.88 -14.31
C ALA A 549 37.55 -2.36 -14.26
N VAL A 550 38.62 -1.63 -13.92
CA VAL A 550 38.62 -0.15 -13.90
C VAL A 550 38.32 0.39 -15.29
N ARG A 551 39.00 -0.11 -16.32
CA ARG A 551 38.80 0.33 -17.70
C ARG A 551 37.36 0.06 -18.18
N LEU A 552 36.80 -1.15 -17.96
CA LEU A 552 35.45 -1.47 -18.35
C LEU A 552 34.40 -0.62 -17.62
N CYS A 553 34.62 -0.32 -16.33
CA CYS A 553 33.72 0.58 -15.60
C CYS A 553 33.78 2.02 -16.15
N ARG A 554 34.98 2.51 -16.49
CA ARG A 554 35.13 3.84 -17.12
C ARG A 554 34.42 3.88 -18.48
N ASP A 555 34.67 2.90 -19.35
CA ASP A 555 34.09 2.84 -20.69
C ASP A 555 32.54 2.72 -20.60
N ALA A 556 32.00 1.97 -19.62
CA ALA A 556 30.58 1.90 -19.33
C ALA A 556 30.03 3.25 -18.83
N ALA A 557 30.74 3.92 -17.89
CA ALA A 557 30.35 5.21 -17.37
C ALA A 557 30.31 6.29 -18.47
N GLU A 558 31.32 6.38 -19.33
CA GLU A 558 31.36 7.28 -20.48
C GLU A 558 30.17 7.04 -21.42
N ARG A 559 29.87 5.78 -21.69
CA ARG A 559 28.79 5.37 -22.57
C ARG A 559 27.41 5.79 -22.06
N ILE A 560 27.13 5.59 -20.75
CA ILE A 560 25.83 5.90 -20.16
C ILE A 560 25.72 7.33 -19.66
N ALA A 561 26.80 8.11 -19.66
CA ALA A 561 26.85 9.48 -19.16
C ALA A 561 25.71 10.39 -19.68
N PRO A 562 25.27 10.31 -20.96
CA PRO A 562 24.17 11.14 -21.46
C PRO A 562 22.80 10.80 -20.84
N PHE A 563 22.64 9.61 -20.28
CA PHE A 563 21.36 9.07 -19.85
C PHE A 563 21.18 9.05 -18.33
N VAL A 564 22.24 9.36 -17.54
CA VAL A 564 22.23 9.25 -16.08
C VAL A 564 22.54 10.56 -15.38
N ASP A 565 22.00 10.72 -14.18
CA ASP A 565 22.26 11.84 -13.26
C ASP A 565 23.38 11.52 -12.26
N GLY A 566 23.94 10.31 -12.28
CA GLY A 566 25.01 9.86 -11.41
C GLY A 566 25.35 8.38 -11.60
N TYR A 567 26.28 7.88 -10.81
CA TYR A 567 26.75 6.50 -10.87
C TYR A 567 26.52 5.77 -9.55
N TYR A 568 26.12 4.49 -9.64
CA TYR A 568 25.94 3.58 -8.54
C TYR A 568 26.94 2.43 -8.67
N ILE A 569 27.98 2.41 -7.83
CA ILE A 569 29.09 1.47 -7.92
C ILE A 569 28.90 0.36 -6.89
N MET A 570 28.76 -0.87 -7.33
CA MET A 570 28.66 -2.05 -6.48
C MET A 570 30.06 -2.53 -6.11
N THR A 571 30.31 -2.81 -4.82
CA THR A 571 31.64 -3.22 -4.32
C THR A 571 31.79 -4.75 -4.38
N PRO A 572 32.56 -5.32 -5.31
CA PRO A 572 32.75 -6.76 -5.39
C PRO A 572 33.63 -7.26 -4.23
N PHE A 573 33.16 -8.25 -3.48
CA PHE A 573 33.94 -8.93 -2.43
C PHE A 573 34.59 -7.95 -1.41
N GLN A 574 33.94 -6.85 -1.11
CA GLN A 574 34.44 -5.77 -0.23
C GLN A 574 35.78 -5.17 -0.68
N ARG A 575 36.10 -5.18 -1.97
CA ARG A 575 37.32 -4.60 -2.54
C ARG A 575 37.20 -3.08 -2.69
N THR A 576 37.13 -2.37 -1.59
CA THR A 576 36.95 -0.89 -1.58
C THR A 576 38.08 -0.16 -2.30
N GLY A 577 39.34 -0.63 -2.20
CA GLY A 577 40.47 -0.04 -2.94
C GLY A 577 40.32 -0.13 -4.47
N LEU A 578 39.70 -1.19 -5.01
CA LEU A 578 39.38 -1.28 -6.44
C LEU A 578 38.29 -0.25 -6.80
N VAL A 579 37.30 -0.09 -5.96
CA VAL A 579 36.21 0.87 -6.20
C VAL A 579 36.73 2.30 -6.14
N CYS A 580 37.65 2.66 -5.22
CA CYS A 580 38.30 3.98 -5.22
C CYS A 580 38.99 4.26 -6.57
N ARG A 581 39.71 3.28 -7.15
CA ARG A 581 40.33 3.43 -8.47
C ARG A 581 39.30 3.59 -9.61
N VAL A 582 38.16 2.93 -9.49
CA VAL A 582 37.04 3.12 -10.45
C VAL A 582 36.50 4.56 -10.32
N MET A 583 36.30 5.04 -9.09
CA MET A 583 35.84 6.41 -8.86
C MET A 583 36.79 7.45 -9.47
N GLU A 584 38.09 7.34 -9.23
CA GLU A 584 39.12 8.18 -9.85
C GLU A 584 39.11 8.13 -11.39
N ALA A 585 38.72 7.02 -11.97
CA ALA A 585 38.73 6.84 -13.43
C ALA A 585 37.46 7.36 -14.13
N ILE A 586 36.38 7.62 -13.39
CA ILE A 586 35.08 8.08 -13.93
C ILE A 586 34.79 9.57 -13.58
N GLU A 587 35.61 10.21 -12.72
CA GLU A 587 35.59 11.65 -12.50
C GLU A 587 36.13 12.40 -13.72
#